data_b638e7187d04740463b0cdafdb06f4fe
#
_entry.id   b638e7187d04740463b0cdafdb06f4fe
#
_cell.length_a   1.000
_cell.length_b   1.000
_cell.length_c   1.000
_cell.angle_alpha   90.00
_cell.angle_beta   90.00
_cell.angle_gamma   90.00
#
_symmetry.space_group_name_H-M   'P 1'
#
loop_
_entity.id
_entity.type
_entity.pdbx_description
1 polymer ?
#
loop_
_entity_poly.entity_id
_entity_poly.type
_entity_poly.pdbx_seq_one_letter_code
_entity_poly.pdbx_strand_id
1 'polypeptide(L)'
;IARLLLKKIYFPLAAPSANISTSISPVTKSDVVDEFGNKIKYILNGGRSIVGLESTIIDLSKKPKIIRLGGLDLKNINKVLKLNLKYKFKNKTKFPGQNKLHYSPGIPIKLNIKKSKPNEAFILIKKRKKSYKNYYYLSKTKNLKQAAKNLYKVLRVIKNKNYKSIV
;
A
#
# COMPACT_ATOMS: atom_id res chain seq x y z
N ILE A 1 -18.43 -2.11 8.76
CA ILE A 1 -19.40 -2.31 7.66
C ILE A 1 -19.21 -3.70 7.06
N ALA A 2 -18.00 -4.12 6.58
CA ALA A 2 -17.81 -5.45 6.00
C ALA A 2 -18.27 -6.59 6.92
N ARG A 3 -17.98 -6.53 8.23
CA ARG A 3 -18.48 -7.52 9.20
C ARG A 3 -20.00 -7.56 9.30
N LEU A 4 -20.69 -6.43 9.15
CA LEU A 4 -22.15 -6.38 9.15
C LEU A 4 -22.73 -7.03 7.90
N LEU A 5 -22.10 -6.82 6.75
CA LEU A 5 -22.47 -7.52 5.51
C LEU A 5 -22.28 -9.03 5.66
N LEU A 6 -21.12 -9.49 6.11
CA LEU A 6 -20.80 -10.90 6.29
C LEU A 6 -21.72 -11.61 7.27
N LYS A 7 -22.27 -10.91 8.28
CA LYS A 7 -23.28 -11.48 9.20
C LYS A 7 -24.67 -11.66 8.56
N LYS A 8 -24.92 -11.03 7.39
CA LYS A 8 -26.21 -11.08 6.70
C LYS A 8 -26.25 -12.01 5.50
N ILE A 9 -25.13 -12.62 5.16
CA ILE A 9 -25.04 -13.56 4.03
C ILE A 9 -24.64 -14.94 4.53
N TYR A 10 -25.12 -15.97 3.85
CA TYR A 10 -24.91 -17.39 4.21
C TYR A 10 -23.87 -18.08 3.32
N PHE A 11 -23.15 -17.34 2.51
CA PHE A 11 -22.16 -17.83 1.56
C PHE A 11 -20.85 -17.07 1.69
N PRO A 12 -19.70 -17.67 1.38
CA PRO A 12 -18.41 -16.99 1.39
C PRO A 12 -18.29 -15.97 0.26
N LEU A 13 -17.54 -14.88 0.50
CA LEU A 13 -17.23 -13.88 -0.51
C LEU A 13 -15.74 -13.95 -0.87
N ALA A 14 -15.46 -13.99 -2.17
CA ALA A 14 -14.14 -13.74 -2.72
C ALA A 14 -14.04 -12.28 -3.16
N ALA A 15 -13.16 -11.51 -2.52
CA ALA A 15 -13.03 -10.07 -2.78
C ALA A 15 -11.56 -9.70 -2.99
N PRO A 16 -11.13 -9.38 -4.23
CA PRO A 16 -9.80 -8.83 -4.49
C PRO A 16 -9.69 -7.37 -4.02
N SER A 17 -8.48 -6.77 -4.13
CA SER A 17 -8.31 -5.34 -3.93
C SER A 17 -9.10 -4.55 -4.98
N ALA A 18 -9.76 -3.47 -4.54
CA ALA A 18 -10.63 -2.65 -5.41
C ALA A 18 -9.82 -1.60 -6.19
N ASN A 19 -8.87 -2.05 -7.01
CA ASN A 19 -8.08 -1.21 -7.91
C ASN A 19 -7.92 -1.88 -9.28
N ILE A 20 -7.68 -1.08 -10.30
CA ILE A 20 -7.24 -1.60 -11.61
C ILE A 20 -5.88 -2.29 -11.43
N SER A 21 -5.68 -3.40 -12.12
CA SER A 21 -4.43 -4.17 -12.06
C SER A 21 -3.21 -3.24 -12.22
N THR A 22 -2.17 -3.49 -11.45
CA THR A 22 -0.93 -2.72 -11.35
C THR A 22 -1.02 -1.38 -10.61
N SER A 23 -2.20 -0.77 -10.44
CA SER A 23 -2.33 0.53 -9.78
C SER A 23 -2.28 0.44 -8.24
N ILE A 24 -2.23 1.59 -7.58
CA ILE A 24 -2.17 1.69 -6.11
C ILE A 24 -3.51 1.28 -5.52
N SER A 25 -3.51 0.36 -4.54
CA SER A 25 -4.72 -0.04 -3.85
C SER A 25 -5.41 1.13 -3.16
N PRO A 26 -6.76 1.22 -3.23
CA PRO A 26 -7.54 2.26 -2.57
C PRO A 26 -7.52 2.06 -1.05
N VAL A 27 -7.58 3.15 -0.31
CA VAL A 27 -7.67 3.16 1.16
C VAL A 27 -8.92 3.84 1.69
N THR A 28 -9.72 4.44 0.80
CA THR A 28 -11.01 5.10 1.09
C THR A 28 -12.05 4.78 0.00
N LYS A 29 -13.33 5.05 0.31
CA LYS A 29 -14.41 5.00 -0.70
C LYS A 29 -14.10 5.91 -1.90
N SER A 30 -13.63 7.14 -1.67
CA SER A 30 -13.30 8.07 -2.76
C SER A 30 -12.25 7.51 -3.69
N ASP A 31 -11.21 6.85 -3.16
CA ASP A 31 -10.18 6.22 -4.00
C ASP A 31 -10.79 5.14 -4.94
N VAL A 32 -11.81 4.42 -4.49
CA VAL A 32 -12.51 3.42 -5.32
C VAL A 32 -13.36 4.10 -6.39
N VAL A 33 -14.06 5.18 -6.03
CA VAL A 33 -14.83 5.99 -6.99
C VAL A 33 -13.91 6.58 -8.06
N ASP A 34 -12.75 7.12 -7.66
CA ASP A 34 -11.76 7.69 -8.59
C ASP A 34 -11.19 6.62 -9.54
N GLU A 35 -11.07 5.36 -9.08
CA GLU A 35 -10.49 4.27 -9.87
C GLU A 35 -11.50 3.68 -10.88
N PHE A 36 -12.76 3.53 -10.48
CA PHE A 36 -13.76 2.80 -11.26
C PHE A 36 -14.88 3.66 -11.81
N GLY A 37 -15.10 4.87 -11.26
CA GLY A 37 -16.24 5.72 -11.64
C GLY A 37 -17.57 4.96 -11.55
N ASN A 38 -18.36 5.03 -12.61
CA ASN A 38 -19.67 4.39 -12.70
C ASN A 38 -19.62 2.88 -13.01
N LYS A 39 -18.43 2.27 -13.14
CA LYS A 39 -18.29 0.83 -13.42
C LYS A 39 -18.70 -0.06 -12.24
N ILE A 40 -18.69 0.50 -11.02
CA ILE A 40 -19.14 -0.19 -9.81
C ILE A 40 -20.37 0.50 -9.26
N LYS A 41 -21.50 -0.23 -9.20
CA LYS A 41 -22.79 0.32 -8.78
C LYS A 41 -22.87 0.61 -7.28
N TYR A 42 -22.26 -0.24 -6.45
CA TYR A 42 -22.33 -0.13 -4.99
C TYR A 42 -20.95 -0.12 -4.36
N ILE A 43 -20.68 0.86 -3.50
CA ILE A 43 -19.43 0.96 -2.73
C ILE A 43 -19.81 1.23 -1.27
N LEU A 44 -19.48 0.28 -0.39
CA LEU A 44 -19.72 0.44 1.04
C LEU A 44 -18.69 1.42 1.63
N ASN A 45 -19.19 2.48 2.28
CA ASN A 45 -18.34 3.43 2.96
C ASN A 45 -18.00 2.95 4.38
N GLY A 46 -16.89 2.23 4.52
CA GLY A 46 -16.34 1.77 5.81
C GLY A 46 -15.35 2.74 6.46
N GLY A 47 -15.23 3.95 5.92
CA GLY A 47 -14.18 4.89 6.31
C GLY A 47 -12.83 4.52 5.69
N ARG A 48 -11.74 5.07 6.25
CA ARG A 48 -10.38 4.83 5.79
C ARG A 48 -9.80 3.53 6.35
N SER A 49 -9.05 2.79 5.53
CA SER A 49 -8.30 1.60 5.94
C SER A 49 -7.40 1.89 7.15
N ILE A 50 -7.48 1.06 8.17
CA ILE A 50 -6.72 1.25 9.44
C ILE A 50 -5.22 1.08 9.19
N VAL A 51 -4.82 0.05 8.46
CA VAL A 51 -3.41 -0.28 8.17
C VAL A 51 -2.90 0.50 6.96
N GLY A 52 -3.69 0.59 5.88
CA GLY A 52 -3.37 1.33 4.65
C GLY A 52 -2.34 0.67 3.74
N LEU A 53 -1.97 -0.57 4.02
CA LEU A 53 -1.14 -1.45 3.20
C LEU A 53 -1.82 -2.80 3.04
N GLU A 54 -1.34 -3.58 2.08
CA GLU A 54 -1.77 -4.95 1.83
C GLU A 54 -1.43 -5.90 2.99
N SER A 55 -2.05 -7.08 2.99
CA SER A 55 -1.73 -8.15 3.94
C SER A 55 -0.34 -8.74 3.71
N THR A 56 0.32 -9.18 4.77
CA THR A 56 1.47 -10.06 4.67
C THR A 56 0.99 -11.43 4.21
N ILE A 57 1.72 -12.07 3.29
CA ILE A 57 1.41 -13.42 2.79
C ILE A 57 2.52 -14.38 3.20
N ILE A 58 2.12 -15.47 3.83
CA ILE A 58 2.99 -16.56 4.26
C ILE A 58 2.54 -17.82 3.55
N ASP A 59 3.46 -18.53 2.94
CA ASP A 59 3.22 -19.87 2.41
C ASP A 59 3.61 -20.91 3.47
N LEU A 60 2.66 -21.74 3.85
CA LEU A 60 2.82 -22.81 4.82
C LEU A 60 2.73 -24.21 4.19
N SER A 61 2.61 -24.32 2.86
CA SER A 61 2.46 -25.59 2.15
C SER A 61 3.65 -26.53 2.33
N LYS A 62 4.82 -25.97 2.60
CA LYS A 62 6.08 -26.66 2.89
C LYS A 62 6.76 -25.93 4.04
N LYS A 63 8.11 -25.85 4.03
CA LYS A 63 8.83 -25.01 4.98
C LYS A 63 8.31 -23.57 4.89
N PRO A 64 7.85 -22.96 6.01
CA PRO A 64 7.26 -21.63 6.03
C PRO A 64 8.14 -20.59 5.36
N LYS A 65 7.55 -19.78 4.49
CA LYS A 65 8.26 -18.70 3.80
C LYS A 65 7.37 -17.46 3.60
N ILE A 66 7.98 -16.28 3.66
CA ILE A 66 7.30 -15.03 3.37
C ILE A 66 7.22 -14.83 1.86
N ILE A 67 6.00 -14.71 1.35
CA ILE A 67 5.70 -14.44 -0.06
C ILE A 67 5.66 -12.95 -0.33
N ARG A 68 4.99 -12.19 0.57
CA ARG A 68 4.84 -10.74 0.47
C ARG A 68 4.90 -10.12 1.86
N LEU A 69 5.67 -9.05 2.00
CA LEU A 69 5.58 -8.18 3.16
C LEU A 69 4.36 -7.26 3.05
N GLY A 70 3.65 -7.05 4.15
CA GLY A 70 2.47 -6.21 4.23
C GLY A 70 2.36 -5.52 5.58
N GLY A 71 1.14 -5.19 5.98
CA GLY A 71 0.87 -4.42 7.20
C GLY A 71 1.20 -5.15 8.51
N LEU A 72 1.36 -6.46 8.49
CA LEU A 72 1.78 -7.23 9.68
C LEU A 72 3.31 -7.35 9.71
N ASP A 73 3.91 -6.88 10.81
CA ASP A 73 5.37 -6.89 11.02
C ASP A 73 5.92 -8.32 11.09
N LEU A 74 6.99 -8.56 10.35
CA LEU A 74 7.69 -9.85 10.32
C LEU A 74 8.21 -10.28 11.70
N LYS A 75 8.60 -9.32 12.56
CA LYS A 75 9.02 -9.62 13.94
C LYS A 75 7.89 -10.27 14.74
N ASN A 76 6.67 -9.77 14.61
CA ASN A 76 5.50 -10.33 15.29
C ASN A 76 5.16 -11.73 14.78
N ILE A 77 5.26 -11.94 13.46
CA ILE A 77 5.07 -13.26 12.83
C ILE A 77 6.10 -14.26 13.37
N ASN A 78 7.37 -13.89 13.35
CA ASN A 78 8.46 -14.74 13.83
C ASN A 78 8.31 -15.10 15.32
N LYS A 79 7.85 -14.14 16.14
CA LYS A 79 7.59 -14.37 17.55
C LYS A 79 6.49 -15.45 17.77
N VAL A 80 5.39 -15.35 17.03
CA VAL A 80 4.27 -16.30 17.13
C VAL A 80 4.65 -17.67 16.60
N LEU A 81 5.32 -17.73 15.45
CA LEU A 81 5.74 -18.99 14.83
C LEU A 81 6.97 -19.62 15.49
N LYS A 82 7.65 -18.91 16.41
CA LYS A 82 8.96 -19.29 16.98
C LYS A 82 10.00 -19.61 15.90
N LEU A 83 9.97 -18.87 14.80
CA LEU A 83 10.84 -19.04 13.64
C LEU A 83 11.63 -17.75 13.36
N ASN A 84 12.69 -17.85 12.56
CA ASN A 84 13.45 -16.70 12.06
C ASN A 84 13.29 -16.60 10.53
N LEU A 85 12.07 -16.33 10.09
CA LEU A 85 11.75 -16.15 8.68
C LEU A 85 12.36 -14.83 8.20
N LYS A 86 13.01 -14.87 7.04
CA LYS A 86 13.52 -13.70 6.33
C LYS A 86 12.79 -13.55 5.00
N TYR A 87 12.46 -12.31 4.63
CA TYR A 87 11.95 -12.03 3.30
C TYR A 87 13.10 -12.01 2.30
N LYS A 88 13.00 -12.84 1.26
CA LYS A 88 13.93 -12.81 0.12
C LYS A 88 13.13 -12.44 -1.12
N PHE A 89 13.47 -11.33 -1.76
CA PHE A 89 12.89 -10.95 -3.03
C PHE A 89 13.26 -11.99 -4.11
N LYS A 90 12.25 -12.54 -4.79
CA LYS A 90 12.44 -13.47 -5.90
C LYS A 90 11.75 -12.92 -7.15
N ASN A 91 12.47 -12.92 -8.26
CA ASN A 91 11.97 -12.41 -9.56
C ASN A 91 10.90 -13.31 -10.23
N LYS A 92 10.56 -14.48 -9.67
CA LYS A 92 9.54 -15.37 -10.25
C LYS A 92 8.17 -15.06 -9.65
N THR A 93 7.31 -14.51 -10.47
CA THR A 93 5.95 -14.07 -10.13
C THR A 93 4.98 -15.25 -10.07
N LYS A 94 4.47 -15.55 -8.88
CA LYS A 94 3.35 -16.50 -8.69
C LYS A 94 2.18 -15.91 -7.90
N PHE A 95 2.31 -14.69 -7.33
CA PHE A 95 1.35 -14.13 -6.38
C PHE A 95 1.16 -12.63 -6.62
N PRO A 96 -0.02 -12.08 -6.28
CA PRO A 96 -0.28 -10.64 -6.35
C PRO A 96 0.77 -9.84 -5.55
N GLY A 97 1.29 -8.79 -6.16
CA GLY A 97 2.35 -7.94 -5.56
C GLY A 97 3.78 -8.29 -5.98
N GLN A 98 3.99 -9.33 -6.82
CA GLN A 98 5.30 -9.72 -7.32
C GLN A 98 5.54 -9.33 -8.78
N ASN A 99 4.56 -8.76 -9.47
CA ASN A 99 4.72 -8.26 -10.84
C ASN A 99 5.68 -7.06 -10.88
N LYS A 100 6.39 -6.90 -12.00
CA LYS A 100 7.31 -5.75 -12.21
C LYS A 100 6.63 -4.40 -11.98
N LEU A 101 5.37 -4.26 -12.40
CA LEU A 101 4.52 -3.12 -12.11
C LEU A 101 3.41 -3.59 -11.17
N HIS A 102 3.48 -3.20 -9.92
CA HIS A 102 2.43 -3.42 -8.93
C HIS A 102 2.46 -2.30 -7.89
N TYR A 103 1.29 -1.83 -7.46
CA TYR A 103 1.15 -0.65 -6.61
C TYR A 103 1.78 0.61 -7.21
N SER A 104 1.77 0.69 -8.54
CA SER A 104 2.43 1.77 -9.26
C SER A 104 1.58 3.04 -9.28
N PRO A 105 2.14 4.21 -8.98
CA PRO A 105 1.48 5.49 -9.19
C PRO A 105 1.44 5.91 -10.68
N GLY A 106 1.99 5.12 -11.61
CA GLY A 106 2.13 5.49 -13.01
C GLY A 106 3.25 6.52 -13.27
N ILE A 107 4.04 6.85 -12.26
CA ILE A 107 5.15 7.82 -12.32
C ILE A 107 6.42 7.10 -11.87
N PRO A 108 7.59 7.30 -12.53
CA PRO A 108 8.84 6.68 -12.14
C PRO A 108 9.21 6.99 -10.68
N ILE A 109 9.66 5.97 -9.93
CA ILE A 109 10.10 6.10 -8.54
C ILE A 109 11.60 5.84 -8.47
N LYS A 110 12.33 6.75 -7.82
CA LYS A 110 13.77 6.63 -7.52
C LYS A 110 13.96 6.57 -6.01
N LEU A 111 14.63 5.56 -5.51
CA LEU A 111 14.85 5.38 -4.08
C LEU A 111 16.20 5.98 -3.63
N ASN A 112 16.30 6.26 -2.33
CA ASN A 112 17.53 6.72 -1.69
C ASN A 112 18.10 8.06 -2.21
N ILE A 113 17.22 8.91 -2.75
CA ILE A 113 17.59 10.26 -3.22
C ILE A 113 17.62 11.22 -2.03
N LYS A 114 18.70 11.95 -1.85
CA LYS A 114 18.90 12.89 -0.72
C LYS A 114 18.26 14.27 -0.95
N LYS A 115 18.13 14.69 -2.20
CA LYS A 115 17.56 15.99 -2.61
C LYS A 115 16.65 15.79 -3.82
N SER A 116 15.55 16.51 -3.90
CA SER A 116 14.66 16.52 -5.06
C SER A 116 14.85 17.76 -5.90
N LYS A 117 14.51 17.68 -7.19
CA LYS A 117 14.32 18.82 -8.07
C LYS A 117 12.89 19.38 -7.89
N PRO A 118 12.59 20.62 -8.31
CA PRO A 118 11.27 21.21 -8.17
C PRO A 118 10.14 20.44 -8.86
N ASN A 119 10.45 19.74 -9.96
CA ASN A 119 9.51 18.91 -10.74
C ASN A 119 9.46 17.44 -10.28
N GLU A 120 10.08 17.09 -9.17
CA GLU A 120 10.05 15.76 -8.55
C GLU A 120 9.29 15.82 -7.23
N ALA A 121 8.37 14.89 -6.99
CA ALA A 121 7.70 14.75 -5.70
C ALA A 121 8.64 14.08 -4.70
N PHE A 122 8.96 14.75 -3.60
CA PHE A 122 9.86 14.21 -2.59
C PHE A 122 9.09 13.61 -1.42
N ILE A 123 9.11 12.29 -1.31
CA ILE A 123 8.48 11.57 -0.19
C ILE A 123 9.48 11.38 0.94
N LEU A 124 9.11 11.85 2.10
CA LEU A 124 9.91 11.80 3.33
C LEU A 124 9.13 11.11 4.45
N ILE A 125 9.82 10.26 5.22
CA ILE A 125 9.20 9.61 6.38
C ILE A 125 8.86 10.66 7.46
N LYS A 126 9.76 11.62 7.73
CA LYS A 126 9.60 12.64 8.77
C LYS A 126 9.57 14.05 8.19
N LYS A 127 8.75 14.93 8.78
CA LYS A 127 8.75 16.36 8.43
C LYS A 127 10.12 16.99 8.71
N ARG A 128 10.63 17.77 7.77
CA ARG A 128 11.86 18.57 7.90
C ARG A 128 11.53 19.97 8.39
N LYS A 129 12.50 20.66 9.01
CA LYS A 129 12.38 22.09 9.40
C LYS A 129 12.08 22.96 8.17
N LYS A 130 12.87 22.81 7.11
CA LYS A 130 12.64 23.46 5.81
C LYS A 130 11.77 22.56 4.94
N SER A 131 10.66 23.10 4.41
CA SER A 131 9.68 22.36 3.62
C SER A 131 9.44 23.12 2.31
N TYR A 132 9.21 22.39 1.23
CA TYR A 132 8.92 22.92 -0.09
C TYR A 132 7.59 22.35 -0.61
N LYS A 133 6.99 22.98 -1.60
CA LYS A 133 5.69 22.62 -2.18
C LYS A 133 5.64 21.17 -2.72
N ASN A 134 6.77 20.65 -3.15
CA ASN A 134 6.92 19.27 -3.67
C ASN A 134 7.30 18.24 -2.60
N TYR A 135 7.32 18.60 -1.30
CA TYR A 135 7.63 17.67 -0.20
C TYR A 135 6.36 17.07 0.36
N TYR A 136 6.36 15.75 0.50
CA TYR A 136 5.29 14.93 1.04
C TYR A 136 5.79 14.14 2.24
N TYR A 137 5.08 14.23 3.34
CA TYR A 137 5.49 13.60 4.60
C TYR A 137 4.58 12.44 4.94
N LEU A 138 5.17 11.25 5.14
CA LEU A 138 4.42 10.07 5.54
C LEU A 138 4.08 10.09 7.03
N SER A 139 4.92 10.70 7.86
CA SER A 139 4.69 10.87 9.31
C SER A 139 5.19 12.23 9.78
N LYS A 140 4.54 12.78 10.81
CA LYS A 140 5.03 14.02 11.49
C LYS A 140 6.23 13.73 12.37
N THR A 141 6.26 12.55 13.02
CA THR A 141 7.18 12.20 14.12
C THR A 141 8.13 11.03 13.80
N LYS A 142 8.24 10.60 12.52
CA LYS A 142 9.00 9.40 12.12
C LYS A 142 8.36 8.07 12.58
N ASN A 143 7.07 8.07 12.89
CA ASN A 143 6.35 6.85 13.24
C ASN A 143 6.13 5.99 11.99
N LEU A 144 6.73 4.79 11.92
CA LEU A 144 6.69 3.91 10.75
C LEU A 144 5.28 3.34 10.50
N LYS A 145 4.48 3.09 11.53
CA LYS A 145 3.08 2.64 11.36
C LYS A 145 2.24 3.74 10.71
N GLN A 146 2.44 4.99 11.15
CA GLN A 146 1.79 6.15 10.53
C GLN A 146 2.28 6.35 9.08
N ALA A 147 3.57 6.19 8.83
CA ALA A 147 4.14 6.29 7.49
C ALA A 147 3.55 5.22 6.55
N ALA A 148 3.49 3.97 6.99
CA ALA A 148 2.85 2.88 6.26
C ALA A 148 1.39 3.19 5.93
N LYS A 149 0.60 3.60 6.92
CA LYS A 149 -0.81 3.99 6.75
C LYS A 149 -1.00 5.11 5.72
N ASN A 150 -0.04 6.04 5.61
CA ASN A 150 -0.13 7.20 4.74
C ASN A 150 0.45 6.98 3.34
N LEU A 151 1.22 5.91 3.11
CA LEU A 151 1.96 5.71 1.87
C LEU A 151 1.06 5.75 0.63
N TYR A 152 0.04 4.90 0.57
CA TYR A 152 -0.85 4.84 -0.60
C TYR A 152 -1.65 6.13 -0.79
N LYS A 153 -2.10 6.76 0.30
CA LYS A 153 -2.75 8.08 0.22
C LYS A 153 -1.83 9.11 -0.43
N VAL A 154 -0.57 9.19 0.02
CA VAL A 154 0.41 10.16 -0.51
C VAL A 154 0.71 9.87 -1.98
N LEU A 155 0.93 8.60 -2.34
CA LEU A 155 1.16 8.21 -3.73
C LEU A 155 -0.03 8.56 -4.64
N ARG A 156 -1.28 8.37 -4.18
CA ARG A 156 -2.49 8.77 -4.93
C ARG A 156 -2.58 10.29 -5.10
N VAL A 157 -2.28 11.07 -4.07
CA VAL A 157 -2.22 12.53 -4.17
C VAL A 157 -1.17 12.97 -5.19
N ILE A 158 -0.01 12.33 -5.22
CA ILE A 158 1.08 12.65 -6.16
C ILE A 158 0.71 12.23 -7.59
N LYS A 159 0.06 11.08 -7.78
CA LYS A 159 -0.41 10.59 -9.09
C LYS A 159 -1.25 11.65 -9.84
N ASN A 160 -2.05 12.41 -9.11
CA ASN A 160 -2.93 13.44 -9.67
C ASN A 160 -2.22 14.81 -9.85
N LYS A 161 -0.89 14.82 -9.78
CA LYS A 161 -0.07 16.04 -9.97
C LYS A 161 1.00 15.80 -11.03
N ASN A 162 1.33 16.82 -11.77
CA ASN A 162 2.26 16.77 -12.91
C ASN A 162 3.73 16.72 -12.47
N TYR A 163 4.12 15.68 -11.70
CA TYR A 163 5.52 15.44 -11.38
C TYR A 163 6.18 14.51 -12.39
N LYS A 164 7.44 14.78 -12.73
CA LYS A 164 8.24 13.95 -13.64
C LYS A 164 8.64 12.62 -12.99
N SER A 165 8.88 12.61 -11.69
CA SER A 165 9.23 11.42 -10.92
C SER A 165 8.93 11.62 -9.42
N ILE A 166 8.89 10.50 -8.69
CA ILE A 166 8.85 10.45 -7.23
C ILE A 166 10.23 10.07 -6.72
N VAL A 167 10.72 10.76 -5.71
CA VAL A 167 12.01 10.50 -5.09
C VAL A 167 11.90 10.41 -3.57
#